data_f3fecc568564d96f525bfe91f9a9f6b3
#
_entry.id   f3fecc568564d96f525bfe91f9a9f6b3
#
_cell.length_a   1.000
_cell.length_b   1.000
_cell.length_c   1.000
_cell.angle_alpha   90.00
_cell.angle_beta   90.00
_cell.angle_gamma   90.00
#
_symmetry.space_group_name_H-M   'P 1'
#
loop_
_entity.id
_entity.type
_entity.pdbx_description
1 polymer ?
#
loop_
_entity_poly.entity_id
_entity_poly.type
_entity_poly.pdbx_seq_one_letter_code
_entity_poly.pdbx_strand_id
1 'polypeptide(L)'
;MFVKVTRSGGRSYVKLVEAFRDDAGQPRQRVIATLGRLEQVRAGAADALVNGLRRVSGDPSAVPPTPDLDAVRFSTALSVGDTWLLTALWHRLGFGHAFRRVLRNGRTSFDCERLLRVMVFNRLCDATSKLGVLRWLEISRVPAVDTASVTHQRLLRAMDTLAERADALQHSLSVLLRPLIDQELSVVFYDLTTVGVEGATELPGDVREYGMSKDGGIARQFMLGVVQTAEGLPIAHRVWQGNTGEAVTLEPVIRDVLTHYPVKRVVLVADRGLLSLDNLAQLQRITTDGKPDAAGRPLEFILAVPGRRYAEFAELLQPLHDAHCAQASAEVMGETIWKIDGPQGKQPLRLVWAHDPSVAAEQGRRRQQAMDDLIAQAQARAGKLDEQDEGKTFRGRKLSDSGAKAWLYREVIDARLGAIIKVDLQGEPFSYNIDERALQRAQLNDGMLLLVTNVTDMPVAEVVSRYKSLADIERGFRVLKSDIEIAPVFHRLPDRIRAHALICFLALVLHRVMRMQLKDANSAYSPERALEIVRRIQFHQVTLGGSSSASGLSEIDPVQRQIFEALKLELPTKDQLETAL
;
A
#
# COMPACT_ATOMS: atom_id res chain seq x y z
N MET A 1 63.39 -11.08 -41.51
CA MET A 1 62.31 -12.07 -41.78
C MET A 1 61.33 -11.48 -42.78
N PHE A 2 60.81 -12.30 -43.74
CA PHE A 2 59.82 -11.87 -44.73
C PHE A 2 58.92 -13.05 -45.11
N VAL A 3 57.77 -12.77 -45.67
CA VAL A 3 56.84 -13.79 -46.15
C VAL A 3 57.12 -14.15 -47.58
N LYS A 4 57.22 -15.44 -47.88
CA LYS A 4 57.52 -15.96 -49.22
C LYS A 4 56.53 -17.03 -49.65
N VAL A 5 56.04 -16.96 -50.90
CA VAL A 5 55.20 -18.02 -51.45
C VAL A 5 56.10 -19.00 -52.21
N THR A 6 55.98 -20.31 -51.90
CA THR A 6 56.70 -21.37 -52.54
C THR A 6 55.76 -22.39 -53.17
N ARG A 7 56.08 -22.95 -54.34
CA ARG A 7 55.28 -24.02 -54.95
C ARG A 7 55.96 -25.37 -54.70
N SER A 8 55.19 -26.34 -54.32
CA SER A 8 55.63 -27.72 -54.15
C SER A 8 54.45 -28.66 -54.42
N GLY A 9 54.66 -29.70 -55.26
CA GLY A 9 53.65 -30.68 -55.64
C GLY A 9 52.33 -30.08 -56.19
N GLY A 10 52.47 -29.03 -57.07
CA GLY A 10 51.32 -28.36 -57.66
C GLY A 10 50.53 -27.41 -56.75
N ARG A 11 50.92 -27.23 -55.45
CA ARG A 11 50.27 -26.38 -54.45
C ARG A 11 51.21 -25.24 -54.05
N SER A 12 50.61 -24.08 -53.70
CA SER A 12 51.36 -22.90 -53.21
C SER A 12 51.26 -22.83 -51.71
N TYR A 13 52.39 -22.60 -51.04
CA TYR A 13 52.49 -22.47 -49.55
C TYR A 13 53.05 -21.11 -49.20
N VAL A 14 52.52 -20.50 -48.17
CA VAL A 14 53.00 -19.28 -47.55
C VAL A 14 53.93 -19.67 -46.37
N LYS A 15 55.21 -19.15 -46.47
CA LYS A 15 56.22 -19.45 -45.46
C LYS A 15 56.83 -18.16 -44.93
N LEU A 16 57.11 -18.14 -43.61
CA LEU A 16 57.94 -17.15 -42.98
C LEU A 16 59.38 -17.57 -43.11
N VAL A 17 60.20 -16.70 -43.76
CA VAL A 17 61.60 -16.99 -44.17
C VAL A 17 62.50 -15.93 -43.55
N GLU A 18 63.64 -16.35 -43.07
CA GLU A 18 64.71 -15.47 -42.64
C GLU A 18 65.87 -15.54 -43.60
N ALA A 19 66.37 -14.38 -44.02
CA ALA A 19 67.62 -14.28 -44.77
C ALA A 19 68.78 -14.14 -43.79
N PHE A 20 69.84 -14.94 -44.00
CA PHE A 20 71.08 -14.87 -43.25
C PHE A 20 72.28 -15.09 -44.16
N ARG A 21 73.47 -14.80 -43.69
CA ARG A 21 74.72 -15.14 -44.41
C ARG A 21 75.30 -16.37 -43.78
N ASP A 22 75.74 -17.32 -44.55
CA ASP A 22 76.47 -18.49 -44.13
C ASP A 22 77.90 -18.13 -43.72
N ASP A 23 78.63 -19.08 -43.16
CA ASP A 23 80.03 -18.89 -42.70
C ASP A 23 80.98 -18.45 -43.83
N ALA A 24 80.60 -18.65 -45.12
CA ALA A 24 81.35 -18.21 -46.31
C ALA A 24 80.85 -16.83 -46.82
N GLY A 25 80.00 -16.12 -46.08
CA GLY A 25 79.43 -14.81 -46.41
C GLY A 25 78.36 -14.85 -47.49
N GLN A 26 77.90 -16.02 -47.94
CA GLN A 26 76.92 -16.15 -49.05
C GLN A 26 75.50 -15.98 -48.49
N PRO A 27 74.57 -15.28 -49.16
CA PRO A 27 73.21 -15.10 -48.73
C PRO A 27 72.46 -16.42 -48.84
N ARG A 28 71.86 -16.83 -47.71
CA ARG A 28 71.04 -18.03 -47.57
C ARG A 28 69.67 -17.66 -47.00
N GLN A 29 68.72 -18.54 -47.20
CA GLN A 29 67.37 -18.42 -46.60
C GLN A 29 67.02 -19.69 -45.84
N ARG A 30 66.48 -19.53 -44.62
CA ARG A 30 65.93 -20.64 -43.87
C ARG A 30 64.44 -20.38 -43.60
N VAL A 31 63.67 -21.44 -43.66
CA VAL A 31 62.24 -21.39 -43.34
C VAL A 31 62.07 -21.44 -41.79
N ILE A 32 61.50 -20.41 -41.26
CA ILE A 32 61.19 -20.35 -39.82
C ILE A 32 59.89 -21.09 -39.51
N ALA A 33 58.83 -20.82 -40.32
CA ALA A 33 57.51 -21.46 -40.16
C ALA A 33 56.80 -21.55 -41.54
N THR A 34 55.94 -22.56 -41.67
CA THR A 34 54.97 -22.64 -42.77
C THR A 34 53.63 -22.18 -42.26
N LEU A 35 53.13 -21.07 -42.82
CA LEU A 35 51.87 -20.42 -42.36
C LEU A 35 50.60 -21.06 -42.93
N GLY A 36 50.76 -22.00 -43.89
CA GLY A 36 49.64 -22.72 -44.51
C GLY A 36 49.63 -22.67 -46.02
N ARG A 37 48.62 -23.25 -46.66
CA ARG A 37 48.43 -23.15 -48.15
C ARG A 37 47.96 -21.73 -48.49
N LEU A 38 48.39 -21.20 -49.60
CA LEU A 38 48.07 -19.84 -50.06
C LEU A 38 46.55 -19.60 -50.11
N GLU A 39 45.78 -20.59 -50.55
CA GLU A 39 44.33 -20.53 -50.63
C GLU A 39 43.66 -20.42 -49.19
N GLN A 40 44.20 -21.19 -48.26
CA GLN A 40 43.72 -21.14 -46.85
C GLN A 40 44.09 -19.83 -46.17
N VAL A 41 45.28 -19.32 -46.39
CA VAL A 41 45.72 -18.01 -45.85
C VAL A 41 44.89 -16.88 -46.45
N ARG A 42 44.56 -16.92 -47.76
CA ARG A 42 43.65 -15.97 -48.40
C ARG A 42 42.21 -16.07 -47.89
N ALA A 43 41.78 -17.24 -47.44
CA ALA A 43 40.48 -17.47 -46.83
C ALA A 43 40.42 -17.13 -45.31
N GLY A 44 41.48 -16.48 -44.77
CA GLY A 44 41.51 -16.01 -43.39
C GLY A 44 42.19 -16.93 -42.37
N ALA A 45 42.78 -18.06 -42.81
CA ALA A 45 43.41 -19.02 -41.86
C ALA A 45 44.61 -18.43 -41.07
N ALA A 46 45.16 -17.29 -41.49
CA ALA A 46 46.22 -16.61 -40.76
C ALA A 46 45.77 -15.36 -39.98
N ASP A 47 44.50 -14.99 -40.07
CA ASP A 47 44.00 -13.73 -39.51
C ASP A 47 44.16 -13.66 -37.99
N ALA A 48 43.95 -14.78 -37.29
CA ALA A 48 44.18 -14.87 -35.85
C ALA A 48 45.63 -14.62 -35.46
N LEU A 49 46.60 -15.15 -36.25
CA LEU A 49 48.02 -14.92 -36.03
C LEU A 49 48.38 -13.46 -36.30
N VAL A 50 47.91 -12.90 -37.42
CA VAL A 50 48.14 -11.50 -37.80
C VAL A 50 47.58 -10.56 -36.74
N ASN A 51 46.37 -10.82 -36.26
CA ASN A 51 45.74 -10.03 -35.23
C ASN A 51 46.47 -10.17 -33.87
N GLY A 52 46.93 -11.36 -33.50
CA GLY A 52 47.77 -11.60 -32.36
C GLY A 52 49.07 -10.80 -32.38
N LEU A 53 49.75 -10.77 -33.54
CA LEU A 53 50.96 -9.96 -33.74
C LEU A 53 50.68 -8.46 -33.62
N ARG A 54 49.58 -7.97 -34.17
CA ARG A 54 49.14 -6.56 -34.04
C ARG A 54 48.94 -6.18 -32.57
N ARG A 55 48.29 -7.03 -31.77
CA ARG A 55 48.12 -6.77 -30.33
C ARG A 55 49.46 -6.68 -29.60
N VAL A 56 50.35 -7.61 -29.84
CA VAL A 56 51.70 -7.62 -29.20
C VAL A 56 52.52 -6.39 -29.60
N SER A 57 52.35 -5.89 -30.84
CA SER A 57 53.04 -4.69 -31.34
C SER A 57 52.35 -3.37 -30.92
N GLY A 58 51.20 -3.43 -30.24
CA GLY A 58 50.47 -2.22 -29.85
C GLY A 58 49.75 -1.50 -30.98
N ASP A 59 49.47 -2.20 -32.09
CA ASP A 59 48.77 -1.63 -33.24
C ASP A 59 47.32 -1.33 -32.89
N PRO A 60 46.85 -0.07 -32.99
CA PRO A 60 45.49 0.29 -32.68
C PRO A 60 44.41 -0.35 -33.57
N SER A 61 44.82 -0.92 -34.72
CA SER A 61 43.92 -1.69 -35.61
C SER A 61 43.73 -3.14 -35.19
N ALA A 62 44.36 -3.58 -34.10
CA ALA A 62 44.17 -4.93 -33.56
C ALA A 62 42.72 -5.18 -33.11
N VAL A 63 42.06 -6.14 -33.72
CA VAL A 63 40.72 -6.55 -33.34
C VAL A 63 40.83 -7.31 -32.01
N PRO A 64 40.09 -6.92 -30.95
CA PRO A 64 40.05 -7.68 -29.72
C PRO A 64 39.57 -9.12 -29.97
N PRO A 65 40.00 -10.11 -29.19
CA PRO A 65 39.55 -11.48 -29.39
C PRO A 65 38.03 -11.51 -29.28
N THR A 66 37.36 -12.14 -30.24
CA THR A 66 35.91 -12.38 -30.14
C THR A 66 35.64 -13.14 -28.83
N PRO A 67 34.82 -12.63 -27.95
CA PRO A 67 34.50 -13.37 -26.73
C PRO A 67 33.90 -14.73 -27.10
N ASP A 68 34.36 -15.76 -26.46
CA ASP A 68 33.71 -17.07 -26.53
C ASP A 68 32.35 -16.98 -25.87
N LEU A 69 31.29 -16.82 -26.66
CA LEU A 69 29.93 -16.66 -26.20
C LEU A 69 29.41 -17.93 -25.47
N ASP A 70 29.98 -19.10 -25.79
CA ASP A 70 29.66 -20.36 -25.12
C ASP A 70 30.25 -20.43 -23.71
N ALA A 71 31.22 -19.58 -23.39
CA ALA A 71 31.83 -19.45 -22.08
C ALA A 71 31.19 -18.35 -21.19
N VAL A 72 30.11 -17.68 -21.66
CA VAL A 72 29.39 -16.68 -20.91
C VAL A 72 28.51 -17.38 -19.86
N ARG A 73 28.69 -17.03 -18.57
CA ARG A 73 27.85 -17.52 -17.48
C ARG A 73 27.27 -16.35 -16.69
N PHE A 74 25.95 -16.34 -16.58
CA PHE A 74 25.25 -15.40 -15.70
C PHE A 74 25.33 -15.93 -14.27
N SER A 75 26.11 -15.26 -13.43
CA SER A 75 26.31 -15.65 -12.02
C SER A 75 25.22 -15.09 -11.12
N THR A 76 24.70 -13.90 -11.43
CA THR A 76 23.69 -13.22 -10.61
C THR A 76 22.77 -12.38 -11.49
N ALA A 77 21.48 -12.40 -11.17
CA ALA A 77 20.46 -11.51 -11.73
C ALA A 77 19.57 -11.05 -10.57
N LEU A 78 19.75 -9.81 -10.10
CA LEU A 78 19.01 -9.25 -8.98
C LEU A 78 18.12 -8.12 -9.44
N SER A 79 16.86 -8.15 -9.05
CA SER A 79 15.94 -7.02 -9.23
C SER A 79 16.45 -5.80 -8.47
N VAL A 80 16.46 -4.63 -9.11
CA VAL A 80 16.99 -3.41 -8.50
C VAL A 80 16.13 -2.17 -8.77
N GLY A 81 15.30 -2.18 -9.81
CA GLY A 81 14.61 -0.96 -10.23
C GLY A 81 13.63 -0.42 -9.21
N ASP A 82 12.83 -1.28 -8.57
CA ASP A 82 11.88 -0.92 -7.53
C ASP A 82 12.58 -0.42 -6.25
N THR A 83 13.60 -1.12 -5.80
CA THR A 83 14.39 -0.72 -4.62
C THR A 83 15.22 0.53 -4.86
N TRP A 84 15.68 0.75 -6.09
CA TRP A 84 16.34 1.99 -6.50
C TRP A 84 15.39 3.18 -6.43
N LEU A 85 14.21 3.05 -7.05
CA LEU A 85 13.17 4.07 -7.04
C LEU A 85 12.79 4.44 -5.60
N LEU A 86 12.54 3.45 -4.76
CA LEU A 86 12.21 3.65 -3.35
C LEU A 86 13.37 4.27 -2.56
N THR A 87 14.63 3.91 -2.86
CA THR A 87 15.81 4.52 -2.24
C THR A 87 15.95 5.99 -2.61
N ALA A 88 15.74 6.33 -3.88
CA ALA A 88 15.77 7.71 -4.35
C ALA A 88 14.67 8.56 -3.68
N LEU A 89 13.45 8.01 -3.56
CA LEU A 89 12.35 8.65 -2.86
C LEU A 89 12.63 8.82 -1.36
N TRP A 90 13.15 7.79 -0.70
CA TRP A 90 13.55 7.80 0.71
C TRP A 90 14.57 8.90 1.03
N HIS A 91 15.57 9.06 0.16
CA HIS A 91 16.58 10.10 0.31
C HIS A 91 16.01 11.50 0.03
N ARG A 92 15.20 11.65 -1.00
CA ARG A 92 14.54 12.91 -1.34
C ARG A 92 13.62 13.43 -0.23
N LEU A 93 12.94 12.54 0.47
CA LEU A 93 12.13 12.86 1.65
C LEU A 93 12.98 13.14 2.91
N GLY A 94 14.29 12.95 2.86
CA GLY A 94 15.19 13.16 3.99
C GLY A 94 15.16 12.05 5.05
N PHE A 95 14.42 10.95 4.82
CA PHE A 95 14.23 9.88 5.79
C PHE A 95 15.55 9.22 6.19
N GLY A 96 16.44 8.94 5.23
CA GLY A 96 17.72 8.29 5.49
C GLY A 96 18.59 9.05 6.49
N HIS A 97 18.69 10.38 6.34
CA HIS A 97 19.49 11.22 7.25
C HIS A 97 18.84 11.34 8.64
N ALA A 98 17.56 11.69 8.67
CA ALA A 98 16.83 11.94 9.91
C ALA A 98 16.72 10.66 10.78
N PHE A 99 16.35 9.53 10.16
CA PHE A 99 16.20 8.28 10.90
C PHE A 99 17.53 7.68 11.35
N ARG A 100 18.59 7.80 10.54
CA ARG A 100 19.94 7.39 10.99
C ARG A 100 20.37 8.14 12.25
N ARG A 101 20.08 9.44 12.35
CA ARG A 101 20.39 10.24 13.54
C ARG A 101 19.60 9.78 14.76
N VAL A 102 18.29 9.49 14.60
CA VAL A 102 17.41 9.06 15.70
C VAL A 102 17.73 7.65 16.15
N LEU A 103 17.97 6.72 15.20
CA LEU A 103 18.19 5.30 15.46
C LEU A 103 19.63 4.98 15.86
N ARG A 104 20.55 5.94 15.76
CA ARG A 104 21.94 5.73 16.20
C ARG A 104 21.97 5.56 17.72
N ASN A 105 22.28 4.35 18.16
CA ASN A 105 22.56 4.07 19.55
C ASN A 105 23.94 3.38 19.64
N GLY A 106 24.74 3.69 20.67
CA GLY A 106 26.07 3.10 20.86
C GLY A 106 26.05 1.60 21.23
N ARG A 107 24.86 0.99 21.31
CA ARG A 107 24.67 -0.41 21.72
C ARG A 107 24.55 -1.38 20.54
N THR A 108 24.32 -0.88 19.32
CA THR A 108 24.21 -1.72 18.13
C THR A 108 25.43 -1.59 17.23
N SER A 109 25.96 -2.73 16.77
CA SER A 109 27.08 -2.81 15.83
C SER A 109 26.65 -2.76 14.36
N PHE A 110 25.38 -2.44 14.08
CA PHE A 110 24.80 -2.42 12.75
C PHE A 110 23.97 -1.14 12.53
N ASP A 111 23.79 -0.77 11.27
CA ASP A 111 23.01 0.41 10.88
C ASP A 111 21.50 0.10 10.92
N CYS A 112 20.81 0.55 11.98
CA CYS A 112 19.37 0.34 12.15
C CYS A 112 18.54 1.00 11.05
N GLU A 113 18.99 2.15 10.48
CA GLU A 113 18.29 2.82 9.38
C GLU A 113 18.24 1.94 8.14
N ARG A 114 19.38 1.31 7.78
CA ARG A 114 19.41 0.41 6.62
C ARG A 114 18.47 -0.77 6.79
N LEU A 115 18.41 -1.36 8.00
CA LEU A 115 17.49 -2.46 8.27
C LEU A 115 16.02 -2.03 8.29
N LEU A 116 15.73 -0.83 8.82
CA LEU A 116 14.39 -0.23 8.72
C LEU A 116 13.98 -0.08 7.26
N ARG A 117 14.85 0.51 6.44
CA ARG A 117 14.61 0.73 5.01
C ARG A 117 14.36 -0.58 4.27
N VAL A 118 15.15 -1.62 4.51
CA VAL A 118 14.92 -2.97 3.96
C VAL A 118 13.54 -3.50 4.34
N MET A 119 13.15 -3.38 5.63
CA MET A 119 11.83 -3.84 6.08
C MET A 119 10.67 -3.05 5.49
N VAL A 120 10.82 -1.75 5.29
CA VAL A 120 9.82 -0.88 4.66
C VAL A 120 9.69 -1.19 3.18
N PHE A 121 10.81 -1.34 2.47
CA PHE A 121 10.80 -1.65 1.04
C PHE A 121 10.23 -3.03 0.75
N ASN A 122 10.54 -4.02 1.60
CA ASN A 122 9.93 -5.33 1.49
C ASN A 122 8.39 -5.27 1.58
N ARG A 123 7.80 -4.37 2.40
CA ARG A 123 6.33 -4.20 2.44
C ARG A 123 5.74 -3.68 1.13
N LEU A 124 6.51 -2.95 0.32
CA LEU A 124 6.06 -2.38 -0.95
C LEU A 124 6.42 -3.25 -2.16
N CYS A 125 7.48 -4.03 -2.06
CA CYS A 125 7.98 -4.84 -3.17
C CYS A 125 7.50 -6.29 -3.11
N ASP A 126 7.54 -6.91 -1.93
CA ASP A 126 7.21 -8.34 -1.72
C ASP A 126 6.88 -8.55 -0.25
N ALA A 127 5.64 -8.23 0.13
CA ALA A 127 5.20 -8.23 1.51
C ALA A 127 5.31 -9.62 2.14
N THR A 128 6.33 -9.85 2.98
CA THR A 128 6.62 -11.13 3.61
C THR A 128 6.97 -11.01 5.09
N SER A 129 7.14 -12.15 5.78
CA SER A 129 7.61 -12.19 7.16
C SER A 129 9.07 -11.71 7.27
N LYS A 130 9.54 -11.38 8.49
CA LYS A 130 10.94 -10.99 8.70
C LYS A 130 11.95 -12.06 8.28
N LEU A 131 11.56 -13.33 8.30
CA LEU A 131 12.34 -14.42 7.73
C LEU A 131 12.25 -14.41 6.19
N GLY A 132 11.09 -14.09 5.63
CA GLY A 132 10.88 -13.94 4.20
C GLY A 132 11.70 -12.80 3.59
N VAL A 133 11.97 -11.72 4.35
CA VAL A 133 12.86 -10.63 3.93
C VAL A 133 14.23 -11.15 3.50
N LEU A 134 14.78 -12.17 4.19
CA LEU A 134 16.08 -12.74 3.82
C LEU A 134 16.03 -13.41 2.45
N ARG A 135 14.97 -14.17 2.18
CA ARG A 135 14.74 -14.81 0.87
C ARG A 135 14.49 -13.79 -0.25
N TRP A 136 13.76 -12.73 0.06
CA TRP A 136 13.56 -11.62 -0.89
C TRP A 136 14.90 -10.96 -1.27
N LEU A 137 15.83 -10.80 -0.32
CA LEU A 137 17.16 -10.24 -0.59
C LEU A 137 18.06 -11.17 -1.43
N GLU A 138 17.74 -12.45 -1.58
CA GLU A 138 18.44 -13.36 -2.49
C GLU A 138 18.17 -13.05 -3.97
N ILE A 139 17.01 -12.42 -4.26
CA ILE A 139 16.55 -12.08 -5.62
C ILE A 139 16.45 -10.56 -5.87
N SER A 140 16.67 -9.76 -4.84
CA SER A 140 16.53 -8.30 -4.91
C SER A 140 17.75 -7.61 -4.30
N ARG A 141 18.20 -6.54 -4.93
CA ARG A 141 19.30 -5.71 -4.44
C ARG A 141 18.77 -4.39 -3.90
N VAL A 142 19.03 -4.10 -2.64
CA VAL A 142 18.72 -2.80 -2.03
C VAL A 142 19.99 -1.95 -2.03
N PRO A 143 19.98 -0.76 -2.66
CA PRO A 143 21.16 0.11 -2.73
C PRO A 143 21.75 0.43 -1.35
N ALA A 144 23.06 0.41 -1.22
CA ALA A 144 23.82 0.65 0.02
C ALA A 144 23.49 -0.31 1.17
N VAL A 145 23.00 -1.51 0.88
CA VAL A 145 22.77 -2.57 1.87
C VAL A 145 23.63 -3.78 1.51
N ASP A 146 24.55 -4.13 2.38
CA ASP A 146 25.24 -5.42 2.31
C ASP A 146 24.31 -6.52 2.80
N THR A 147 23.83 -7.36 1.88
CA THR A 147 22.87 -8.43 2.16
C THR A 147 23.42 -9.48 3.12
N ALA A 148 24.74 -9.75 3.10
CA ALA A 148 25.38 -10.67 4.03
C ALA A 148 25.31 -10.17 5.49
N SER A 149 25.22 -8.87 5.69
CA SER A 149 25.05 -8.26 7.00
C SER A 149 23.63 -8.34 7.54
N VAL A 150 22.62 -8.64 6.71
CA VAL A 150 21.21 -8.70 7.12
C VAL A 150 20.89 -10.11 7.65
N THR A 151 20.59 -10.20 8.92
CA THR A 151 20.17 -11.46 9.57
C THR A 151 18.82 -11.30 10.25
N HIS A 152 18.08 -12.39 10.40
CA HIS A 152 16.81 -12.38 11.12
C HIS A 152 16.92 -11.75 12.51
N GLN A 153 17.99 -12.08 13.26
CA GLN A 153 18.22 -11.53 14.58
C GLN A 153 18.47 -10.01 14.55
N ARG A 154 19.22 -9.50 13.55
CA ARG A 154 19.45 -8.05 13.39
C ARG A 154 18.17 -7.33 13.01
N LEU A 155 17.32 -7.90 12.16
CA LEU A 155 16.00 -7.34 11.85
C LEU A 155 15.14 -7.20 13.11
N LEU A 156 15.08 -8.25 13.95
CA LEU A 156 14.33 -8.20 15.21
C LEU A 156 14.90 -7.18 16.19
N ARG A 157 16.23 -7.08 16.32
CA ARG A 157 16.88 -6.06 17.17
C ARG A 157 16.66 -4.64 16.64
N ALA A 158 16.62 -4.45 15.32
CA ALA A 158 16.25 -3.18 14.74
C ALA A 158 14.79 -2.80 15.10
N MET A 159 13.86 -3.76 15.11
CA MET A 159 12.48 -3.53 15.58
C MET A 159 12.43 -3.15 17.06
N ASP A 160 13.24 -3.76 17.91
CA ASP A 160 13.33 -3.37 19.33
C ASP A 160 13.81 -1.91 19.46
N THR A 161 14.84 -1.51 18.70
CA THR A 161 15.30 -0.11 18.65
C THR A 161 14.24 0.85 18.09
N LEU A 162 13.45 0.42 17.09
CA LEU A 162 12.33 1.21 16.55
C LEU A 162 11.27 1.47 17.63
N ALA A 163 10.94 0.47 18.43
CA ALA A 163 9.97 0.63 19.51
C ALA A 163 10.49 1.58 20.60
N GLU A 164 11.76 1.45 21.00
CA GLU A 164 12.40 2.34 21.97
C GLU A 164 12.47 3.80 21.50
N ARG A 165 12.51 4.04 20.20
CA ARG A 165 12.68 5.37 19.57
C ARG A 165 11.44 5.86 18.83
N ALA A 166 10.27 5.22 19.04
CA ALA A 166 9.06 5.48 18.27
C ALA A 166 8.63 6.97 18.30
N ASP A 167 8.64 7.61 19.46
CA ASP A 167 8.26 9.02 19.60
C ASP A 167 9.24 9.97 18.87
N ALA A 168 10.54 9.70 18.99
CA ALA A 168 11.56 10.50 18.30
C ALA A 168 11.49 10.31 16.78
N LEU A 169 11.15 9.11 16.30
CA LEU A 169 10.89 8.84 14.89
C LEU A 169 9.64 9.56 14.41
N GLN A 170 8.55 9.51 15.18
CA GLN A 170 7.31 10.22 14.85
C GLN A 170 7.54 11.74 14.78
N HIS A 171 8.28 12.30 15.74
CA HIS A 171 8.67 13.69 15.69
C HIS A 171 9.51 14.04 14.46
N SER A 172 10.53 13.24 14.14
CA SER A 172 11.34 13.45 12.93
C SER A 172 10.51 13.36 11.66
N LEU A 173 9.60 12.39 11.59
CA LEU A 173 8.68 12.23 10.47
C LEU A 173 7.76 13.44 10.31
N SER A 174 7.22 13.97 11.41
CA SER A 174 6.36 15.16 11.36
C SER A 174 7.11 16.38 10.79
N VAL A 175 8.37 16.57 11.17
CA VAL A 175 9.21 17.65 10.62
C VAL A 175 9.42 17.48 9.11
N LEU A 176 9.68 16.26 8.65
CA LEU A 176 9.92 15.96 7.24
C LEU A 176 8.66 16.06 6.37
N LEU A 177 7.49 15.69 6.92
CA LEU A 177 6.22 15.77 6.19
C LEU A 177 5.59 17.15 6.21
N ARG A 178 5.99 18.03 7.14
CA ARG A 178 5.43 19.38 7.31
C ARG A 178 5.39 20.21 6.02
N PRO A 179 6.41 20.21 5.14
CA PRO A 179 6.37 20.95 3.88
C PRO A 179 5.34 20.42 2.86
N LEU A 180 4.82 19.22 3.07
CA LEU A 180 3.81 18.59 2.21
C LEU A 180 2.37 18.84 2.71
N ILE A 181 2.20 19.60 3.79
CA ILE A 181 0.91 19.83 4.45
C ILE A 181 0.57 21.31 4.34
N ASP A 182 -0.69 21.62 4.01
CA ASP A 182 -1.18 23.00 4.08
C ASP A 182 -1.16 23.51 5.52
N GLN A 183 -0.43 24.59 5.77
CA GLN A 183 -0.26 25.20 7.09
C GLN A 183 -1.41 26.14 7.46
N GLU A 184 -2.16 26.65 6.48
CA GLU A 184 -3.25 27.61 6.70
C GLU A 184 -4.55 26.91 7.10
N LEU A 185 -4.90 25.86 6.35
CA LEU A 185 -6.09 25.03 6.59
C LEU A 185 -5.77 23.56 6.38
N SER A 186 -5.58 22.82 7.46
CA SER A 186 -5.41 21.37 7.38
C SER A 186 -6.71 20.65 7.67
N VAL A 187 -7.24 19.99 6.67
CA VAL A 187 -8.31 19.00 6.85
C VAL A 187 -7.64 17.68 7.17
N VAL A 188 -7.89 17.17 8.36
CA VAL A 188 -7.35 15.89 8.81
C VAL A 188 -8.48 14.88 8.95
N PHE A 189 -8.18 13.69 8.54
CA PHE A 189 -9.07 12.56 8.61
C PHE A 189 -8.52 11.55 9.60
N TYR A 190 -9.38 11.08 10.48
CA TYR A 190 -9.06 10.02 11.41
C TYR A 190 -9.96 8.82 11.19
N ASP A 191 -9.37 7.67 11.05
CA ASP A 191 -10.11 6.41 11.00
C ASP A 191 -9.30 5.29 11.70
N LEU A 192 -10.01 4.23 12.07
CA LEU A 192 -9.52 3.07 12.79
C LEU A 192 -9.74 1.81 11.96
N THR A 193 -8.76 0.92 12.00
CA THR A 193 -8.94 -0.44 11.48
C THR A 193 -8.47 -1.49 12.47
N THR A 194 -9.02 -2.68 12.35
CA THR A 194 -8.57 -3.86 13.11
C THR A 194 -7.50 -4.61 12.34
N VAL A 195 -6.48 -5.07 13.05
CA VAL A 195 -5.37 -5.85 12.50
C VAL A 195 -5.28 -7.17 13.24
N GLY A 196 -5.52 -8.28 12.55
CA GLY A 196 -5.48 -9.62 13.11
C GLY A 196 -4.08 -10.03 13.56
N VAL A 197 -3.99 -10.73 14.68
CA VAL A 197 -2.73 -11.17 15.29
C VAL A 197 -2.82 -12.65 15.59
N GLU A 198 -1.78 -13.38 15.24
CA GLU A 198 -1.66 -14.79 15.54
C GLU A 198 -0.95 -15.06 16.89
N GLY A 199 -1.25 -16.21 17.48
CA GLY A 199 -0.63 -16.71 18.72
C GLY A 199 -1.42 -16.40 19.98
N ALA A 200 -1.33 -17.28 20.97
CA ALA A 200 -2.12 -17.29 22.21
C ALA A 200 -1.41 -16.69 23.43
N THR A 201 -0.15 -16.29 23.31
CA THR A 201 0.64 -15.80 24.45
C THR A 201 0.18 -14.43 24.90
N GLU A 202 -0.12 -14.27 26.17
CA GLU A 202 -0.42 -12.98 26.82
C GLU A 202 0.83 -12.46 27.52
N LEU A 203 1.09 -11.17 27.39
CA LEU A 203 2.24 -10.49 27.99
C LEU A 203 1.82 -9.17 28.63
N PRO A 204 2.52 -8.70 29.67
CA PRO A 204 2.28 -7.37 30.22
C PRO A 204 2.40 -6.28 29.14
N GLY A 205 1.43 -5.36 29.11
CA GLY A 205 1.38 -4.30 28.09
C GLY A 205 0.97 -4.78 26.69
N ASP A 206 0.35 -5.97 26.58
CA ASP A 206 -0.10 -6.53 25.33
C ASP A 206 -1.17 -5.64 24.66
N VAL A 207 -1.04 -5.48 23.36
CA VAL A 207 -2.04 -4.77 22.55
C VAL A 207 -3.04 -5.73 21.90
N ARG A 208 -2.78 -7.03 22.00
CA ARG A 208 -3.59 -8.10 21.41
C ARG A 208 -4.75 -8.43 22.33
N GLU A 209 -5.94 -8.06 21.94
CA GLU A 209 -7.17 -8.35 22.67
C GLU A 209 -8.22 -8.95 21.73
N TYR A 210 -9.13 -9.72 22.30
CA TYR A 210 -10.29 -10.20 21.55
C TYR A 210 -11.29 -9.06 21.38
N GLY A 211 -11.67 -8.79 20.14
CA GLY A 211 -12.64 -7.76 19.82
C GLY A 211 -13.40 -8.09 18.53
N MET A 212 -14.44 -7.31 18.27
CA MET A 212 -15.18 -7.42 17.02
C MET A 212 -14.30 -6.91 15.86
N SER A 213 -13.98 -7.80 14.94
CA SER A 213 -13.20 -7.45 13.75
C SER A 213 -14.05 -6.65 12.76
N LYS A 214 -13.45 -5.65 12.10
CA LYS A 214 -14.11 -4.96 10.97
C LYS A 214 -14.33 -5.89 9.77
N ASP A 215 -13.61 -7.01 9.70
CA ASP A 215 -13.77 -8.04 8.67
C ASP A 215 -14.85 -9.10 9.05
N GLY A 216 -15.46 -8.95 10.22
CA GLY A 216 -16.53 -9.79 10.78
C GLY A 216 -16.04 -10.81 11.82
N GLY A 217 -16.88 -11.08 12.84
CA GLY A 217 -16.59 -12.02 13.90
C GLY A 217 -15.67 -11.51 15.01
N ILE A 218 -15.47 -12.33 16.05
CA ILE A 218 -14.57 -12.06 17.15
C ILE A 218 -13.20 -12.62 16.81
N ALA A 219 -12.18 -11.77 16.80
CA ALA A 219 -10.80 -12.15 16.51
C ALA A 219 -9.83 -11.52 17.51
N ARG A 220 -8.68 -12.16 17.70
CA ARG A 220 -7.57 -11.56 18.42
C ARG A 220 -6.88 -10.54 17.53
N GLN A 221 -6.82 -9.31 17.95
CA GLN A 221 -6.45 -8.18 17.12
C GLN A 221 -5.84 -7.04 17.94
N PHE A 222 -5.25 -6.06 17.27
CA PHE A 222 -5.08 -4.71 17.80
C PHE A 222 -5.79 -3.70 16.90
N MET A 223 -6.04 -2.50 17.39
CA MET A 223 -6.59 -1.42 16.60
C MET A 223 -5.47 -0.50 16.12
N LEU A 224 -5.50 -0.12 14.85
CA LEU A 224 -4.61 0.85 14.25
C LEU A 224 -5.40 2.09 13.84
N GLY A 225 -5.09 3.21 14.49
CA GLY A 225 -5.58 4.53 14.10
C GLY A 225 -4.58 5.19 13.15
N VAL A 226 -5.07 5.79 12.08
CA VAL A 226 -4.26 6.56 11.12
C VAL A 226 -4.90 7.91 10.89
N VAL A 227 -4.07 8.95 10.94
CA VAL A 227 -4.45 10.31 10.57
C VAL A 227 -3.86 10.63 9.21
N GLN A 228 -4.67 11.17 8.32
CA GLN A 228 -4.26 11.53 6.95
C GLN A 228 -4.73 12.96 6.65
N THR A 229 -4.05 13.62 5.70
CA THR A 229 -4.51 14.89 5.13
C THR A 229 -5.61 14.68 4.09
N ALA A 230 -6.18 15.76 3.60
CA ALA A 230 -7.20 15.72 2.52
C ALA A 230 -6.69 15.05 1.23
N GLU A 231 -5.40 15.15 0.97
CA GLU A 231 -4.72 14.52 -0.17
C GLU A 231 -4.42 13.03 0.09
N GLY A 232 -4.74 12.53 1.28
CA GLY A 232 -4.52 11.16 1.71
C GLY A 232 -3.08 10.87 2.18
N LEU A 233 -2.27 11.90 2.48
CA LEU A 233 -0.95 11.73 3.06
C LEU A 233 -1.06 11.30 4.53
N PRO A 234 -0.56 10.12 4.93
CA PRO A 234 -0.56 9.69 6.32
C PRO A 234 0.44 10.53 7.12
N ILE A 235 -0.01 11.14 8.22
CA ILE A 235 0.80 12.03 9.04
C ILE A 235 1.05 11.50 10.45
N ALA A 236 0.13 10.69 10.96
CA ALA A 236 0.29 10.06 12.28
C ALA A 236 -0.39 8.69 12.31
N HIS A 237 0.09 7.82 13.19
CA HIS A 237 -0.53 6.54 13.49
C HIS A 237 -0.45 6.24 14.98
N ARG A 238 -1.38 5.40 15.47
CA ARG A 238 -1.34 4.91 16.84
C ARG A 238 -1.90 3.50 16.93
N VAL A 239 -1.28 2.70 17.79
CA VAL A 239 -1.70 1.31 18.07
C VAL A 239 -2.41 1.28 19.41
N TRP A 240 -3.60 0.67 19.43
CA TRP A 240 -4.46 0.51 20.59
C TRP A 240 -4.73 -0.97 20.87
N GLN A 241 -5.17 -1.29 22.07
CA GLN A 241 -5.66 -2.63 22.39
C GLN A 241 -6.85 -3.00 21.49
N GLY A 242 -6.94 -4.28 21.12
CA GLY A 242 -7.92 -4.75 20.14
C GLY A 242 -9.39 -4.63 20.54
N ASN A 243 -9.69 -4.39 21.81
CA ASN A 243 -11.02 -4.14 22.38
C ASN A 243 -11.29 -2.66 22.69
N THR A 244 -10.37 -1.74 22.31
CA THR A 244 -10.53 -0.30 22.60
C THR A 244 -11.69 0.26 21.81
N GLY A 245 -12.61 0.95 22.49
CA GLY A 245 -13.71 1.66 21.83
C GLY A 245 -13.22 2.85 20.99
N GLU A 246 -13.80 3.05 19.81
CA GLU A 246 -13.39 4.11 18.88
C GLU A 246 -13.43 5.51 19.53
N ALA A 247 -14.41 5.75 20.37
CA ALA A 247 -14.62 7.04 21.04
C ALA A 247 -13.41 7.52 21.85
N VAL A 248 -12.78 6.64 22.62
CA VAL A 248 -11.67 7.01 23.51
C VAL A 248 -10.34 7.19 22.78
N THR A 249 -10.26 6.82 21.49
CA THR A 249 -9.02 6.92 20.71
C THR A 249 -8.82 8.30 20.09
N LEU A 250 -9.88 9.05 19.88
CA LEU A 250 -9.89 10.27 19.08
C LEU A 250 -9.09 11.42 19.73
N GLU A 251 -9.42 11.76 20.98
CA GLU A 251 -8.80 12.90 21.67
C GLU A 251 -7.27 12.78 21.78
N PRO A 252 -6.69 11.64 22.25
CA PRO A 252 -5.24 11.51 22.34
C PRO A 252 -4.53 11.64 20.99
N VAL A 253 -5.14 11.14 19.89
CA VAL A 253 -4.55 11.22 18.56
C VAL A 253 -4.57 12.65 18.04
N ILE A 254 -5.69 13.37 18.21
CA ILE A 254 -5.78 14.76 17.75
C ILE A 254 -4.82 15.66 18.52
N ARG A 255 -4.69 15.48 19.84
CA ARG A 255 -3.69 16.23 20.63
C ARG A 255 -2.27 15.97 20.15
N ASP A 256 -1.94 14.72 19.82
CA ASP A 256 -0.64 14.34 19.28
C ASP A 256 -0.37 15.03 17.93
N VAL A 257 -1.35 15.03 17.02
CA VAL A 257 -1.25 15.74 15.72
C VAL A 257 -1.05 17.23 15.92
N LEU A 258 -1.87 17.88 16.76
CA LEU A 258 -1.76 19.33 17.03
C LEU A 258 -0.42 19.72 17.66
N THR A 259 0.18 18.82 18.46
CA THR A 259 1.51 19.04 19.04
C THR A 259 2.63 19.00 17.98
N HIS A 260 2.50 18.11 17.01
CA HIS A 260 3.56 17.88 16.01
C HIS A 260 3.41 18.73 14.75
N TYR A 261 2.20 19.16 14.41
CA TYR A 261 1.90 19.95 13.20
C TYR A 261 1.30 21.30 13.58
N PRO A 262 2.11 22.39 13.60
CA PRO A 262 1.63 23.73 13.92
C PRO A 262 0.81 24.27 12.73
N VAL A 263 -0.44 23.95 12.67
CA VAL A 263 -1.41 24.42 11.67
C VAL A 263 -2.30 25.49 12.29
N LYS A 264 -2.69 26.50 11.49
CA LYS A 264 -3.52 27.61 11.98
C LYS A 264 -4.98 27.20 12.18
N ARG A 265 -5.45 26.28 11.36
CA ARG A 265 -6.82 25.80 11.38
C ARG A 265 -6.87 24.31 11.05
N VAL A 266 -7.56 23.52 11.88
CA VAL A 266 -7.73 22.08 11.67
C VAL A 266 -9.23 21.76 11.62
N VAL A 267 -9.65 21.06 10.56
CA VAL A 267 -10.98 20.49 10.44
C VAL A 267 -10.84 18.96 10.50
N LEU A 268 -11.35 18.37 11.56
CA LEU A 268 -11.39 16.92 11.70
C LEU A 268 -12.56 16.35 10.90
N VAL A 269 -12.29 15.42 10.01
CA VAL A 269 -13.31 14.64 9.32
C VAL A 269 -13.21 13.19 9.76
N ALA A 270 -14.32 12.61 10.23
CA ALA A 270 -14.32 11.26 10.73
C ALA A 270 -15.63 10.51 10.41
N ASP A 271 -15.56 9.18 10.41
CA ASP A 271 -16.68 8.31 10.03
C ASP A 271 -17.75 8.22 11.13
N ARG A 272 -18.84 7.59 10.75
CA ARG A 272 -20.11 7.42 11.48
C ARG A 272 -19.96 6.83 12.88
N GLY A 273 -18.93 6.02 13.14
CA GLY A 273 -18.68 5.39 14.44
C GLY A 273 -18.28 6.37 15.55
N LEU A 274 -17.75 7.54 15.17
CA LEU A 274 -17.20 8.54 16.11
C LEU A 274 -18.23 9.58 16.57
N LEU A 275 -19.44 9.63 15.99
CA LEU A 275 -20.47 10.57 16.37
C LEU A 275 -21.25 10.06 17.60
N SER A 276 -20.80 10.43 18.80
CA SER A 276 -21.57 10.36 20.04
C SER A 276 -21.66 11.74 20.68
N LEU A 277 -22.64 11.94 21.56
CA LEU A 277 -22.79 13.21 22.32
C LEU A 277 -21.56 13.50 23.19
N ASP A 278 -21.01 12.45 23.82
CA ASP A 278 -19.81 12.56 24.66
C ASP A 278 -18.58 12.97 23.83
N ASN A 279 -18.41 12.39 22.65
CA ASN A 279 -17.33 12.76 21.75
C ASN A 279 -17.46 14.20 21.24
N LEU A 280 -18.68 14.65 20.91
CA LEU A 280 -18.91 16.03 20.50
C LEU A 280 -18.55 17.01 21.62
N ALA A 281 -18.95 16.72 22.86
CA ALA A 281 -18.60 17.55 24.01
C ALA A 281 -17.08 17.57 24.27
N GLN A 282 -16.39 16.45 24.06
CA GLN A 282 -14.93 16.38 24.18
C GLN A 282 -14.24 17.16 23.07
N LEU A 283 -14.66 16.98 21.80
CA LEU A 283 -14.10 17.70 20.65
C LEU A 283 -14.21 19.22 20.80
N GLN A 284 -15.36 19.71 21.30
CA GLN A 284 -15.59 21.12 21.53
C GLN A 284 -14.67 21.74 22.61
N ARG A 285 -14.09 20.93 23.50
CA ARG A 285 -13.12 21.38 24.52
C ARG A 285 -11.68 21.38 24.01
N ILE A 286 -11.40 20.75 22.87
CA ILE A 286 -10.07 20.72 22.29
C ILE A 286 -9.88 22.03 21.49
N THR A 287 -8.82 22.75 21.80
CA THR A 287 -8.38 23.91 21.02
C THR A 287 -7.20 23.54 20.13
N THR A 288 -6.95 24.34 19.10
CA THR A 288 -5.81 24.15 18.19
C THR A 288 -4.45 24.20 18.87
N ASP A 289 -4.37 24.73 20.11
CA ASP A 289 -3.16 24.72 20.94
C ASP A 289 -2.96 23.38 21.67
N GLY A 290 -3.85 22.40 21.47
CA GLY A 290 -3.79 21.08 22.11
C GLY A 290 -4.04 21.08 23.62
N LYS A 291 -4.41 22.23 24.22
CA LYS A 291 -4.71 22.37 25.65
C LYS A 291 -6.20 22.49 25.86
N PRO A 292 -6.78 21.82 26.88
CA PRO A 292 -8.17 22.03 27.24
C PRO A 292 -8.35 23.46 27.75
N ASP A 293 -9.44 24.10 27.33
CA ASP A 293 -9.88 25.42 27.77
C ASP A 293 -8.87 26.57 27.59
N ALA A 294 -7.87 26.41 26.70
CA ALA A 294 -6.97 27.49 26.32
C ALA A 294 -7.69 28.53 25.43
N ALA A 295 -7.12 29.74 25.32
CA ALA A 295 -7.65 30.81 24.48
C ALA A 295 -7.51 30.57 22.96
N GLY A 296 -7.21 29.32 22.54
CA GLY A 296 -7.07 28.93 21.15
C GLY A 296 -8.42 28.77 20.43
N ARG A 297 -8.38 28.66 19.10
CA ARG A 297 -9.58 28.33 18.31
C ARG A 297 -10.07 26.93 18.66
N PRO A 298 -11.39 26.72 18.81
CA PRO A 298 -11.94 25.39 19.02
C PRO A 298 -11.63 24.51 17.80
N LEU A 299 -11.42 23.21 18.05
CA LEU A 299 -11.29 22.22 16.98
C LEU A 299 -12.58 22.18 16.15
N GLU A 300 -12.44 22.36 14.86
CA GLU A 300 -13.54 22.21 13.91
C GLU A 300 -13.70 20.75 13.48
N PHE A 301 -14.93 20.36 13.17
CA PHE A 301 -15.20 18.99 12.76
C PHE A 301 -16.31 18.88 11.72
N ILE A 302 -16.26 17.80 10.93
CA ILE A 302 -17.31 17.33 10.04
C ILE A 302 -17.49 15.82 10.36
N LEU A 303 -18.62 15.45 10.93
CA LEU A 303 -18.91 14.08 11.35
C LEU A 303 -20.17 13.57 10.67
N ALA A 304 -20.15 12.33 10.17
CA ALA A 304 -21.36 11.73 9.60
C ALA A 304 -22.26 11.14 10.67
N VAL A 305 -23.54 11.34 10.50
CA VAL A 305 -24.57 10.71 11.32
C VAL A 305 -24.64 9.22 10.97
N PRO A 306 -24.56 8.30 11.96
CA PRO A 306 -24.77 6.88 11.69
C PRO A 306 -26.18 6.61 11.14
N GLY A 307 -26.32 5.76 10.13
CA GLY A 307 -27.63 5.44 9.54
C GLY A 307 -28.68 4.93 10.55
N ARG A 308 -28.23 4.22 11.61
CA ARG A 308 -29.11 3.79 12.72
C ARG A 308 -29.76 4.95 13.47
N ARG A 309 -29.19 6.15 13.43
CA ARG A 309 -29.69 7.37 14.08
C ARG A 309 -30.54 8.23 13.15
N TYR A 310 -30.68 7.90 11.88
CA TYR A 310 -31.50 8.67 10.93
C TYR A 310 -32.96 8.75 11.37
N ALA A 311 -33.46 7.77 12.14
CA ALA A 311 -34.78 7.81 12.73
C ALA A 311 -34.99 9.02 13.67
N GLU A 312 -33.92 9.50 14.32
CA GLU A 312 -33.96 10.71 15.18
C GLU A 312 -34.21 11.99 14.39
N PHE A 313 -33.93 11.93 13.08
CA PHE A 313 -34.08 13.06 12.15
C PHE A 313 -35.28 12.90 11.20
N ALA A 314 -36.14 11.89 11.42
CA ALA A 314 -37.24 11.57 10.48
C ALA A 314 -38.19 12.76 10.26
N GLU A 315 -38.54 13.50 11.31
CA GLU A 315 -39.41 14.68 11.21
C GLU A 315 -38.77 15.82 10.39
N LEU A 316 -37.44 15.89 10.37
CA LEU A 316 -36.68 16.86 9.59
C LEU A 316 -36.48 16.37 8.16
N LEU A 317 -36.20 15.08 7.97
CA LEU A 317 -35.87 14.49 6.67
C LEU A 317 -37.09 14.40 5.75
N GLN A 318 -38.27 14.08 6.27
CA GLN A 318 -39.48 13.93 5.44
C GLN A 318 -39.80 15.21 4.66
N PRO A 319 -39.93 16.40 5.29
CA PRO A 319 -40.17 17.62 4.54
C PRO A 319 -39.06 17.99 3.55
N LEU A 320 -37.80 17.72 3.91
CA LEU A 320 -36.65 17.98 3.01
C LEU A 320 -36.69 17.07 1.77
N HIS A 321 -37.00 15.79 1.99
CA HIS A 321 -37.14 14.83 0.91
C HIS A 321 -38.28 15.23 -0.05
N ASP A 322 -39.44 15.57 0.49
CA ASP A 322 -40.61 15.95 -0.32
C ASP A 322 -40.36 17.25 -1.09
N ALA A 323 -39.65 18.21 -0.50
CA ALA A 323 -39.37 19.51 -1.13
C ALA A 323 -38.24 19.45 -2.17
N HIS A 324 -37.21 18.65 -1.96
CA HIS A 324 -35.95 18.77 -2.71
C HIS A 324 -35.46 17.47 -3.35
N CYS A 325 -35.79 16.29 -2.78
CA CYS A 325 -35.18 15.01 -3.19
C CYS A 325 -36.08 14.19 -4.11
N ALA A 326 -37.41 14.21 -3.93
CA ALA A 326 -38.35 13.32 -4.61
C ALA A 326 -38.33 13.44 -6.15
N GLN A 327 -38.00 14.62 -6.68
CA GLN A 327 -37.92 14.89 -8.12
C GLN A 327 -36.52 15.26 -8.61
N ALA A 328 -35.50 15.09 -7.76
CA ALA A 328 -34.14 15.47 -8.11
C ALA A 328 -33.56 14.53 -9.16
N SER A 329 -33.03 15.10 -10.25
CA SER A 329 -32.27 14.37 -11.28
C SER A 329 -30.75 14.40 -11.08
N ALA A 330 -30.29 15.27 -10.18
CA ALA A 330 -28.87 15.41 -9.80
C ALA A 330 -28.76 15.52 -8.28
N GLU A 331 -27.53 15.45 -7.77
CA GLU A 331 -27.28 15.61 -6.34
C GLU A 331 -27.79 16.97 -5.85
N VAL A 332 -28.59 16.94 -4.79
CA VAL A 332 -29.08 18.12 -4.07
C VAL A 332 -28.55 18.14 -2.66
N MET A 333 -28.31 19.33 -2.11
CA MET A 333 -27.77 19.50 -0.78
C MET A 333 -28.28 20.78 -0.12
N GLY A 334 -28.24 20.79 1.20
CA GLY A 334 -28.64 21.94 1.99
C GLY A 334 -28.22 21.82 3.44
N GLU A 335 -28.65 22.76 4.23
CA GLU A 335 -28.34 22.76 5.66
C GLU A 335 -29.52 23.23 6.51
N THR A 336 -29.46 22.83 7.78
CA THR A 336 -30.37 23.30 8.83
C THR A 336 -29.66 23.31 10.16
N ILE A 337 -30.25 23.86 11.19
CA ILE A 337 -29.70 23.91 12.52
C ILE A 337 -30.23 22.73 13.35
N TRP A 338 -29.29 21.93 13.88
CA TRP A 338 -29.58 20.90 14.85
C TRP A 338 -29.15 21.34 16.24
N LYS A 339 -30.06 21.28 17.22
CA LYS A 339 -29.79 21.66 18.61
C LYS A 339 -29.48 20.42 19.44
N ILE A 340 -28.28 20.32 19.98
CA ILE A 340 -27.86 19.25 20.91
C ILE A 340 -27.84 19.73 22.34
N ASP A 341 -28.08 18.83 23.27
CA ASP A 341 -27.91 19.10 24.72
C ASP A 341 -26.41 19.10 25.04
N GLY A 342 -25.90 20.23 25.46
CA GLY A 342 -24.49 20.43 25.86
C GLY A 342 -24.38 20.83 27.33
N PRO A 343 -23.16 20.90 27.88
CA PRO A 343 -22.89 21.26 29.28
C PRO A 343 -23.43 22.64 29.69
N GLN A 344 -23.64 23.53 28.72
CA GLN A 344 -24.12 24.90 28.91
C GLN A 344 -25.54 25.15 28.36
N GLY A 345 -26.32 24.07 28.13
CA GLY A 345 -27.64 24.12 27.51
C GLY A 345 -27.61 23.69 26.02
N LYS A 346 -28.74 23.91 25.32
CA LYS A 346 -28.87 23.52 23.92
C LYS A 346 -27.92 24.31 23.02
N GLN A 347 -26.94 23.64 22.45
CA GLN A 347 -25.97 24.24 21.51
C GLN A 347 -26.40 23.99 20.07
N PRO A 348 -26.42 25.03 19.19
CA PRO A 348 -26.72 24.87 17.79
C PRO A 348 -25.49 24.32 17.04
N LEU A 349 -25.70 23.27 16.24
CA LEU A 349 -24.76 22.76 15.24
C LEU A 349 -25.38 22.85 13.87
N ARG A 350 -24.56 22.98 12.84
CA ARG A 350 -25.01 22.85 11.45
C ARG A 350 -25.26 21.38 11.15
N LEU A 351 -26.44 21.04 10.69
CA LEU A 351 -26.77 19.76 10.07
C LEU A 351 -26.78 19.98 8.56
N VAL A 352 -25.76 19.47 7.91
CA VAL A 352 -25.65 19.50 6.44
C VAL A 352 -26.20 18.19 5.90
N TRP A 353 -27.03 18.26 4.88
CA TRP A 353 -27.58 17.10 4.21
C TRP A 353 -27.27 17.13 2.72
N ALA A 354 -27.10 15.97 2.12
CA ALA A 354 -26.99 15.76 0.69
C ALA A 354 -27.80 14.53 0.29
N HIS A 355 -28.40 14.54 -0.89
CA HIS A 355 -29.10 13.42 -1.48
C HIS A 355 -28.61 13.20 -2.91
N ASP A 356 -28.14 11.99 -3.18
CA ASP A 356 -27.71 11.55 -4.50
C ASP A 356 -28.74 10.57 -5.07
N PRO A 357 -29.53 10.96 -6.08
CA PRO A 357 -30.58 10.12 -6.66
C PRO A 357 -30.03 8.86 -7.33
N SER A 358 -28.80 8.85 -7.82
CA SER A 358 -28.18 7.68 -8.43
C SER A 358 -27.85 6.63 -7.37
N VAL A 359 -27.34 7.06 -6.22
CA VAL A 359 -27.06 6.21 -5.06
C VAL A 359 -28.38 5.70 -4.47
N ALA A 360 -29.41 6.56 -4.37
CA ALA A 360 -30.73 6.17 -3.89
C ALA A 360 -31.35 5.07 -4.76
N ALA A 361 -31.32 5.23 -6.08
CA ALA A 361 -31.81 4.23 -7.03
C ALA A 361 -31.08 2.90 -6.92
N GLU A 362 -29.77 2.92 -6.74
CA GLU A 362 -28.96 1.71 -6.58
C GLU A 362 -29.24 1.01 -5.25
N GLN A 363 -29.34 1.75 -4.14
CA GLN A 363 -29.69 1.20 -2.84
C GLN A 363 -31.11 0.59 -2.84
N GLY A 364 -32.07 1.28 -3.43
CA GLY A 364 -33.43 0.80 -3.61
C GLY A 364 -33.50 -0.48 -4.43
N ARG A 365 -32.80 -0.53 -5.58
CA ARG A 365 -32.73 -1.74 -6.42
C ARG A 365 -32.13 -2.94 -5.68
N ARG A 366 -31.00 -2.76 -5.00
CA ARG A 366 -30.35 -3.83 -4.23
C ARG A 366 -31.24 -4.34 -3.10
N ARG A 367 -31.91 -3.43 -2.39
CA ARG A 367 -32.85 -3.81 -1.34
C ARG A 367 -34.03 -4.59 -1.91
N GLN A 368 -34.65 -4.10 -3.00
CA GLN A 368 -35.77 -4.77 -3.66
C GLN A 368 -35.39 -6.15 -4.12
N GLN A 369 -34.27 -6.29 -4.82
CA GLN A 369 -33.80 -7.60 -5.28
C GLN A 369 -33.56 -8.57 -4.12
N ALA A 370 -32.90 -8.13 -3.04
CA ALA A 370 -32.69 -8.96 -1.85
C ALA A 370 -34.01 -9.37 -1.18
N MET A 371 -35.01 -8.48 -1.14
CA MET A 371 -36.36 -8.79 -0.66
C MET A 371 -37.04 -9.82 -1.57
N ASP A 372 -37.02 -9.64 -2.88
CA ASP A 372 -37.66 -10.52 -3.85
C ASP A 372 -37.04 -11.93 -3.79
N ASP A 373 -35.73 -12.02 -3.71
CA ASP A 373 -35.00 -13.29 -3.59
C ASP A 373 -35.35 -14.03 -2.31
N LEU A 374 -35.42 -13.33 -1.16
CA LEU A 374 -35.79 -13.93 0.13
C LEU A 374 -37.26 -14.35 0.15
N ILE A 375 -38.17 -13.52 -0.38
CA ILE A 375 -39.59 -13.81 -0.47
C ILE A 375 -39.84 -15.03 -1.36
N ALA A 376 -39.21 -15.12 -2.53
CA ALA A 376 -39.31 -16.26 -3.42
C ALA A 376 -38.84 -17.56 -2.75
N GLN A 377 -37.73 -17.51 -2.02
CA GLN A 377 -37.22 -18.67 -1.28
C GLN A 377 -38.14 -19.05 -0.10
N ALA A 378 -38.71 -18.06 0.59
CA ALA A 378 -39.67 -18.30 1.69
C ALA A 378 -40.95 -18.93 1.16
N GLN A 379 -41.50 -18.44 0.04
CA GLN A 379 -42.66 -19.01 -0.62
C GLN A 379 -42.41 -20.45 -1.11
N ALA A 380 -41.24 -20.72 -1.68
CA ALA A 380 -40.89 -22.10 -2.09
C ALA A 380 -40.78 -23.06 -0.88
N ARG A 381 -40.40 -22.58 0.31
CA ARG A 381 -40.38 -23.36 1.54
C ARG A 381 -41.79 -23.55 2.10
N ALA A 382 -42.59 -22.51 2.10
CA ALA A 382 -43.99 -22.60 2.51
C ALA A 382 -44.74 -23.62 1.65
N GLY A 383 -44.63 -23.54 0.33
CA GLY A 383 -45.25 -24.51 -0.58
C GLY A 383 -44.80 -25.98 -0.33
N LYS A 384 -43.54 -26.20 0.05
CA LYS A 384 -43.07 -27.52 0.43
C LYS A 384 -43.65 -28.00 1.78
N LEU A 385 -43.87 -27.10 2.73
CA LEU A 385 -44.53 -27.44 3.99
C LEU A 385 -46.00 -27.82 3.71
N ASP A 386 -46.72 -27.04 2.94
CA ASP A 386 -48.10 -27.32 2.54
C ASP A 386 -48.22 -28.68 1.82
N GLU A 387 -47.34 -28.96 0.86
CA GLU A 387 -47.30 -30.26 0.16
C GLU A 387 -46.99 -31.44 1.10
N GLN A 388 -46.17 -31.22 2.14
CA GLN A 388 -45.90 -32.25 3.16
C GLN A 388 -47.13 -32.50 4.05
N ASP A 389 -47.89 -31.48 4.38
CA ASP A 389 -49.11 -31.60 5.16
C ASP A 389 -50.25 -32.26 4.36
N GLU A 390 -50.22 -32.09 3.04
CA GLU A 390 -51.08 -32.84 2.09
C GLU A 390 -50.66 -34.34 1.93
N GLY A 391 -49.59 -34.77 2.58
CA GLY A 391 -49.14 -36.17 2.55
C GLY A 391 -48.18 -36.53 1.41
N LYS A 392 -47.69 -35.55 0.64
CA LYS A 392 -46.66 -35.78 -0.39
C LYS A 392 -45.33 -36.16 0.24
N THR A 393 -44.68 -37.18 -0.28
CA THR A 393 -43.36 -37.62 0.19
C THR A 393 -42.24 -37.03 -0.64
N PHE A 394 -41.24 -36.45 0.02
CA PHE A 394 -40.06 -35.90 -0.60
C PHE A 394 -38.82 -36.71 -0.25
N ARG A 395 -37.82 -36.67 -1.12
CA ARG A 395 -36.51 -37.27 -0.88
C ARG A 395 -35.69 -36.35 0.03
N GLY A 396 -35.29 -36.82 1.22
CA GLY A 396 -34.47 -36.05 2.17
C GLY A 396 -35.14 -35.81 3.52
N ARG A 397 -34.55 -34.94 4.35
CA ARG A 397 -35.07 -34.60 5.69
C ARG A 397 -36.35 -33.76 5.57
N LYS A 398 -37.37 -34.14 6.35
CA LYS A 398 -38.63 -33.41 6.43
C LYS A 398 -38.39 -31.96 6.84
N LEU A 399 -38.97 -31.03 6.13
CA LEU A 399 -38.94 -29.62 6.51
C LEU A 399 -39.90 -29.42 7.70
N SER A 400 -39.58 -28.47 8.59
CA SER A 400 -40.49 -28.10 9.68
C SER A 400 -40.67 -26.57 9.69
N ASP A 401 -41.82 -26.12 10.17
CA ASP A 401 -42.13 -24.72 10.32
C ASP A 401 -41.05 -23.99 11.13
N SER A 402 -40.65 -24.56 12.27
CA SER A 402 -39.56 -23.99 13.10
C SER A 402 -38.23 -23.90 12.37
N GLY A 403 -37.91 -24.91 11.52
CA GLY A 403 -36.71 -24.88 10.68
C GLY A 403 -36.78 -23.81 9.59
N ALA A 404 -37.95 -23.65 8.96
CA ALA A 404 -38.17 -22.61 7.96
C ALA A 404 -38.10 -21.19 8.55
N LYS A 405 -38.70 -20.98 9.74
CA LYS A 405 -38.63 -19.73 10.49
C LYS A 405 -37.19 -19.36 10.87
N ALA A 406 -36.46 -20.30 11.49
CA ALA A 406 -35.08 -20.07 11.90
C ALA A 406 -34.17 -19.75 10.70
N TRP A 407 -34.40 -20.44 9.58
CA TRP A 407 -33.68 -20.15 8.35
C TRP A 407 -34.00 -18.73 7.84
N LEU A 408 -35.29 -18.39 7.65
CA LEU A 408 -35.69 -17.07 7.15
C LEU A 408 -35.21 -15.94 8.06
N TYR A 409 -35.35 -16.12 9.37
CA TYR A 409 -34.86 -15.14 10.34
C TYR A 409 -33.37 -14.85 10.19
N ARG A 410 -32.54 -15.91 10.04
CA ARG A 410 -31.12 -15.75 9.84
C ARG A 410 -30.80 -15.02 8.53
N GLU A 411 -31.40 -15.47 7.40
CA GLU A 411 -31.16 -14.84 6.10
C GLU A 411 -31.61 -13.36 6.07
N VAL A 412 -32.71 -13.05 6.71
CA VAL A 412 -33.23 -11.67 6.85
C VAL A 412 -32.27 -10.79 7.69
N ILE A 413 -31.70 -11.34 8.75
CA ILE A 413 -30.72 -10.62 9.57
C ILE A 413 -29.41 -10.43 8.79
N ASP A 414 -28.92 -11.47 8.12
CA ASP A 414 -27.70 -11.43 7.30
C ASP A 414 -27.84 -10.43 6.13
N ALA A 415 -29.03 -10.37 5.52
CA ALA A 415 -29.38 -9.38 4.49
C ALA A 415 -29.64 -7.96 5.06
N ARG A 416 -29.62 -7.78 6.39
CA ARG A 416 -29.96 -6.52 7.08
C ARG A 416 -31.40 -6.01 6.81
N LEU A 417 -32.32 -6.94 6.52
CA LEU A 417 -33.74 -6.65 6.24
C LEU A 417 -34.64 -6.90 7.45
N GLY A 418 -34.11 -7.21 8.63
CA GLY A 418 -34.87 -7.55 9.85
C GLY A 418 -35.82 -6.45 10.36
N ALA A 419 -35.59 -5.19 9.97
CA ALA A 419 -36.55 -4.12 10.22
C ALA A 419 -37.77 -4.18 9.28
N ILE A 420 -37.59 -4.68 8.04
CA ILE A 420 -38.59 -4.66 6.99
C ILE A 420 -39.34 -5.99 6.93
N ILE A 421 -38.63 -7.13 6.92
CA ILE A 421 -39.22 -8.48 6.91
C ILE A 421 -39.31 -9.00 8.34
N LYS A 422 -40.52 -9.13 8.84
CA LYS A 422 -40.81 -9.62 10.18
C LYS A 422 -41.20 -11.11 10.11
N VAL A 423 -40.36 -11.97 10.65
CA VAL A 423 -40.64 -13.40 10.75
C VAL A 423 -41.40 -13.67 12.03
N ASP A 424 -42.56 -14.33 11.95
CA ASP A 424 -43.32 -14.75 13.13
C ASP A 424 -42.68 -15.99 13.76
N LEU A 425 -41.94 -15.80 14.84
CA LEU A 425 -41.27 -16.86 15.56
C LEU A 425 -42.17 -17.60 16.55
N GLN A 426 -43.35 -17.02 16.92
CA GLN A 426 -44.22 -17.55 17.96
C GLN A 426 -45.43 -18.31 17.43
N GLY A 427 -45.97 -17.93 16.26
CA GLY A 427 -47.09 -18.61 15.64
C GLY A 427 -46.75 -20.07 15.24
N GLU A 428 -47.71 -20.99 15.17
CA GLU A 428 -47.44 -22.36 14.77
C GLU A 428 -47.02 -22.48 13.29
N PRO A 429 -47.74 -21.94 12.27
CA PRO A 429 -47.34 -22.04 10.89
C PRO A 429 -46.17 -21.10 10.55
N PHE A 430 -45.43 -21.48 9.53
CA PHE A 430 -44.39 -20.59 8.96
C PHE A 430 -45.04 -19.36 8.32
N SER A 431 -44.79 -18.21 8.89
CA SER A 431 -45.31 -16.93 8.38
C SER A 431 -44.32 -15.78 8.55
N TYR A 432 -44.46 -14.78 7.70
CA TYR A 432 -43.70 -13.54 7.74
C TYR A 432 -44.57 -12.38 7.23
N ASN A 433 -44.20 -11.18 7.57
CA ASN A 433 -44.89 -9.95 7.15
C ASN A 433 -43.89 -8.89 6.70
N ILE A 434 -44.27 -8.02 5.78
CA ILE A 434 -43.49 -6.85 5.36
C ILE A 434 -44.00 -5.64 6.13
N ASP A 435 -43.11 -5.02 6.91
CA ASP A 435 -43.40 -3.74 7.57
C ASP A 435 -43.24 -2.58 6.56
N GLU A 436 -44.36 -2.19 5.98
CA GLU A 436 -44.41 -1.12 4.96
C GLU A 436 -43.89 0.22 5.51
N ARG A 437 -44.11 0.51 6.79
CA ARG A 437 -43.59 1.74 7.44
C ARG A 437 -42.06 1.70 7.56
N ALA A 438 -41.50 0.55 7.85
CA ALA A 438 -40.06 0.38 7.87
C ALA A 438 -39.44 0.45 6.47
N LEU A 439 -40.13 -0.10 5.47
CA LEU A 439 -39.73 0.01 4.08
C LEU A 439 -39.74 1.47 3.60
N GLN A 440 -40.81 2.22 3.85
CA GLN A 440 -40.89 3.64 3.53
C GLN A 440 -39.78 4.45 4.21
N ARG A 441 -39.50 4.19 5.49
CA ARG A 441 -38.37 4.83 6.19
C ARG A 441 -37.04 4.49 5.57
N ALA A 442 -36.84 3.26 5.13
CA ALA A 442 -35.60 2.86 4.44
C ALA A 442 -35.46 3.59 3.10
N GLN A 443 -36.57 3.72 2.35
CA GLN A 443 -36.60 4.48 1.07
C GLN A 443 -36.29 5.97 1.27
N LEU A 444 -36.82 6.58 2.34
CA LEU A 444 -36.54 7.98 2.70
C LEU A 444 -35.04 8.22 2.96
N ASN A 445 -34.34 7.22 3.47
CA ASN A 445 -32.92 7.30 3.81
C ASN A 445 -31.99 6.96 2.63
N ASP A 446 -32.51 6.43 1.53
CA ASP A 446 -31.72 6.06 0.37
C ASP A 446 -31.06 7.30 -0.25
N GLY A 447 -29.80 7.19 -0.57
CA GLY A 447 -29.00 8.29 -1.14
C GLY A 447 -28.74 9.45 -0.19
N MET A 448 -29.28 9.42 1.04
CA MET A 448 -29.10 10.49 2.03
C MET A 448 -27.74 10.40 2.73
N LEU A 449 -27.10 11.55 2.86
CA LEU A 449 -25.92 11.79 3.68
C LEU A 449 -26.25 12.91 4.67
N LEU A 450 -26.11 12.64 5.96
CA LEU A 450 -26.26 13.63 7.02
C LEU A 450 -24.93 13.87 7.70
N LEU A 451 -24.51 15.13 7.79
CA LEU A 451 -23.27 15.58 8.40
C LEU A 451 -23.58 16.60 9.50
N VAL A 452 -22.88 16.47 10.61
CA VAL A 452 -22.92 17.44 11.70
C VAL A 452 -21.58 18.17 11.76
N THR A 453 -21.61 19.51 11.81
CA THR A 453 -20.41 20.32 11.82
C THR A 453 -20.59 21.57 12.68
N ASN A 454 -19.48 22.05 13.27
CA ASN A 454 -19.36 23.37 13.91
C ASN A 454 -18.69 24.40 13.01
N VAL A 455 -18.27 24.02 11.79
CA VAL A 455 -17.69 24.94 10.81
C VAL A 455 -18.79 25.86 10.27
N THR A 456 -18.62 27.18 10.43
CA THR A 456 -19.67 28.16 10.09
C THR A 456 -19.45 28.84 8.74
N ASP A 457 -18.22 28.95 8.28
CA ASP A 457 -17.81 29.73 7.10
C ASP A 457 -17.55 28.90 5.85
N MET A 458 -17.71 27.58 5.92
CA MET A 458 -17.50 26.68 4.78
C MET A 458 -18.84 26.47 4.04
N PRO A 459 -18.89 26.63 2.71
CA PRO A 459 -20.07 26.32 1.92
C PRO A 459 -20.53 24.86 2.08
N VAL A 460 -21.85 24.61 1.98
CA VAL A 460 -22.43 23.26 2.09
C VAL A 460 -21.75 22.27 1.12
N ALA A 461 -21.56 22.68 -0.13
CA ALA A 461 -20.91 21.84 -1.14
C ALA A 461 -19.48 21.44 -0.76
N GLU A 462 -18.74 22.34 -0.12
CA GLU A 462 -17.39 22.04 0.35
C GLU A 462 -17.42 21.10 1.55
N VAL A 463 -18.32 21.27 2.52
CA VAL A 463 -18.51 20.34 3.65
C VAL A 463 -18.78 18.93 3.14
N VAL A 464 -19.70 18.78 2.18
CA VAL A 464 -20.03 17.49 1.56
C VAL A 464 -18.85 16.91 0.81
N SER A 465 -18.15 17.72 0.01
CA SER A 465 -16.96 17.30 -0.76
C SER A 465 -15.83 16.83 0.18
N ARG A 466 -15.58 17.56 1.26
CA ARG A 466 -14.58 17.18 2.27
C ARG A 466 -14.91 15.84 2.92
N TYR A 467 -16.18 15.64 3.28
CA TYR A 467 -16.60 14.35 3.82
C TYR A 467 -16.45 13.21 2.80
N LYS A 468 -16.87 13.43 1.55
CA LYS A 468 -16.74 12.42 0.48
C LYS A 468 -15.29 12.03 0.21
N SER A 469 -14.33 12.92 0.45
CA SER A 469 -12.89 12.61 0.36
C SER A 469 -12.45 11.55 1.40
N LEU A 470 -13.26 11.25 2.42
CA LEU A 470 -13.02 10.15 3.37
C LEU A 470 -12.92 8.78 2.64
N ALA A 471 -13.63 8.60 1.53
CA ALA A 471 -13.53 7.39 0.71
C ALA A 471 -12.10 7.15 0.16
N ASP A 472 -11.31 8.21 -0.05
CA ASP A 472 -9.89 8.09 -0.43
C ASP A 472 -9.02 7.58 0.72
N ILE A 473 -9.47 7.75 1.95
CA ILE A 473 -8.80 7.29 3.18
C ILE A 473 -9.09 5.82 3.44
N GLU A 474 -10.33 5.38 3.26
CA GLU A 474 -10.68 3.95 3.27
C GLU A 474 -9.82 3.17 2.26
N ARG A 475 -9.50 3.81 1.12
CA ARG A 475 -8.52 3.26 0.16
C ARG A 475 -7.12 3.11 0.75
N GLY A 476 -6.71 3.97 1.70
CA GLY A 476 -5.46 3.84 2.46
C GLY A 476 -5.42 2.58 3.31
N PHE A 477 -6.50 2.27 4.00
CA PHE A 477 -6.58 1.02 4.76
C PHE A 477 -6.65 -0.22 3.86
N ARG A 478 -7.26 -0.11 2.68
CA ARG A 478 -7.19 -1.18 1.70
C ARG A 478 -5.73 -1.44 1.30
N VAL A 479 -4.96 -0.40 0.96
CA VAL A 479 -3.53 -0.53 0.66
C VAL A 479 -2.75 -1.16 1.83
N LEU A 480 -3.03 -0.75 3.08
CA LEU A 480 -2.42 -1.38 4.26
C LEU A 480 -2.75 -2.87 4.39
N LYS A 481 -3.98 -3.28 4.07
CA LYS A 481 -4.44 -4.67 4.19
C LYS A 481 -4.04 -5.54 3.00
N SER A 482 -4.17 -5.03 1.76
CA SER A 482 -3.98 -5.81 0.52
C SER A 482 -2.57 -5.74 -0.05
N ASP A 483 -1.95 -4.57 -0.05
CA ASP A 483 -0.70 -4.35 -0.79
C ASP A 483 0.51 -4.37 0.16
N ILE A 484 0.38 -3.74 1.32
CA ILE A 484 1.40 -3.74 2.38
C ILE A 484 1.28 -5.00 3.26
N GLU A 485 0.12 -5.67 3.25
CA GLU A 485 -0.17 -6.88 4.00
C GLU A 485 0.19 -6.77 5.49
N ILE A 486 -0.35 -5.75 6.17
CA ILE A 486 -0.07 -5.53 7.58
C ILE A 486 -0.47 -6.74 8.46
N ALA A 487 -1.47 -7.50 8.07
CA ALA A 487 -1.98 -8.69 8.75
C ALA A 487 -1.76 -9.97 7.92
N PRO A 488 -1.69 -11.14 8.57
CA PRO A 488 -1.66 -11.36 10.02
C PRO A 488 -0.29 -11.06 10.63
N VAL A 489 -0.29 -10.62 11.90
CA VAL A 489 0.94 -10.31 12.64
C VAL A 489 1.33 -11.48 13.53
N PHE A 490 2.56 -11.99 13.35
CA PHE A 490 3.09 -13.14 14.09
C PHE A 490 4.08 -12.76 15.20
N HIS A 491 4.29 -11.46 15.46
CA HIS A 491 5.19 -11.03 16.51
C HIS A 491 4.60 -11.29 17.89
N ARG A 492 5.43 -11.87 18.80
CA ARG A 492 5.01 -12.22 20.16
C ARG A 492 5.13 -11.03 21.12
N LEU A 493 6.16 -10.19 20.95
CA LEU A 493 6.43 -9.07 21.84
C LEU A 493 5.56 -7.86 21.44
N PRO A 494 4.83 -7.22 22.38
CA PRO A 494 4.00 -6.05 22.11
C PRO A 494 4.74 -4.92 21.41
N ASP A 495 5.98 -4.65 21.80
CA ASP A 495 6.80 -3.60 21.18
C ASP A 495 7.17 -3.91 19.73
N ARG A 496 7.38 -5.18 19.38
CA ARG A 496 7.60 -5.59 17.99
C ARG A 496 6.32 -5.51 17.16
N ILE A 497 5.14 -5.67 17.77
CA ILE A 497 3.86 -5.43 17.09
C ILE A 497 3.74 -3.94 16.76
N ARG A 498 4.04 -3.04 17.71
CA ARG A 498 4.07 -1.59 17.48
C ARG A 498 5.10 -1.19 16.42
N ALA A 499 6.32 -1.77 16.48
CA ALA A 499 7.35 -1.54 15.47
C ALA A 499 6.93 -2.04 14.07
N HIS A 500 6.20 -3.16 13.99
CA HIS A 500 5.65 -3.65 12.72
C HIS A 500 4.60 -2.68 12.15
N ALA A 501 3.70 -2.17 12.98
CA ALA A 501 2.74 -1.15 12.57
C ALA A 501 3.42 0.12 12.05
N LEU A 502 4.50 0.58 12.72
CA LEU A 502 5.31 1.72 12.27
C LEU A 502 5.98 1.45 10.91
N ILE A 503 6.55 0.26 10.69
CA ILE A 503 7.13 -0.13 9.40
C ILE A 503 6.08 -0.08 8.28
N CYS A 504 4.90 -0.63 8.52
CA CYS A 504 3.79 -0.60 7.56
C CYS A 504 3.26 0.83 7.34
N PHE A 505 3.24 1.66 8.38
CA PHE A 505 2.89 3.06 8.28
C PHE A 505 3.89 3.84 7.40
N LEU A 506 5.20 3.64 7.57
CA LEU A 506 6.22 4.26 6.71
C LEU A 506 6.11 3.79 5.25
N ALA A 507 5.78 2.53 5.03
CA ALA A 507 5.49 2.02 3.69
C ALA A 507 4.27 2.72 3.08
N LEU A 508 3.20 2.93 3.87
CA LEU A 508 2.02 3.68 3.44
C LEU A 508 2.36 5.13 3.09
N VAL A 509 3.23 5.79 3.87
CA VAL A 509 3.70 7.16 3.55
C VAL A 509 4.38 7.20 2.19
N LEU A 510 5.35 6.30 1.93
CA LEU A 510 6.04 6.23 0.63
C LEU A 510 5.05 5.95 -0.52
N HIS A 511 4.16 5.00 -0.32
CA HIS A 511 3.13 4.67 -1.30
C HIS A 511 2.25 5.88 -1.65
N ARG A 512 1.83 6.65 -0.65
CA ARG A 512 0.99 7.83 -0.84
C ARG A 512 1.73 8.98 -1.51
N VAL A 513 2.99 9.22 -1.15
CA VAL A 513 3.84 10.21 -1.84
C VAL A 513 4.02 9.84 -3.32
N MET A 514 4.29 8.56 -3.61
CA MET A 514 4.33 8.09 -5.01
C MET A 514 3.01 8.34 -5.74
N ARG A 515 1.87 7.99 -5.11
CA ARG A 515 0.55 8.19 -5.70
C ARG A 515 0.28 9.65 -6.02
N MET A 516 0.60 10.57 -5.09
CA MET A 516 0.43 12.01 -5.30
C MET A 516 1.25 12.47 -6.50
N GLN A 517 2.53 12.10 -6.57
CA GLN A 517 3.42 12.50 -7.66
C GLN A 517 3.03 11.91 -9.02
N LEU A 518 2.63 10.63 -9.06
CA LEU A 518 2.13 10.00 -10.28
C LEU A 518 0.84 10.68 -10.77
N LYS A 519 -0.05 11.05 -9.85
CA LYS A 519 -1.27 11.80 -10.17
C LYS A 519 -0.96 13.19 -10.71
N ASP A 520 -0.05 13.93 -10.09
CA ASP A 520 0.38 15.27 -10.52
C ASP A 520 1.03 15.25 -11.91
N ALA A 521 1.71 14.15 -12.24
CA ALA A 521 2.28 13.90 -13.56
C ALA A 521 1.27 13.34 -14.58
N ASN A 522 -0.01 13.19 -14.22
CA ASN A 522 -1.04 12.53 -15.04
C ASN A 522 -0.64 11.12 -15.52
N SER A 523 0.12 10.39 -14.72
CA SER A 523 0.51 9.02 -15.04
C SER A 523 -0.67 8.05 -14.97
N ALA A 524 -0.75 7.13 -15.93
CA ALA A 524 -1.75 6.07 -15.95
C ALA A 524 -1.49 4.95 -14.93
N TYR A 525 -0.33 4.95 -14.27
CA TYR A 525 0.09 3.86 -13.39
C TYR A 525 -0.22 4.15 -11.92
N SER A 526 -0.70 3.11 -11.22
CA SER A 526 -0.72 3.11 -9.75
C SER A 526 0.69 2.90 -9.19
N PRO A 527 0.96 3.22 -7.90
CA PRO A 527 2.24 2.94 -7.28
C PRO A 527 2.67 1.48 -7.38
N GLU A 528 1.74 0.54 -7.15
CA GLU A 528 1.99 -0.90 -7.22
C GLU A 528 2.41 -1.30 -8.63
N ARG A 529 1.65 -0.84 -9.63
CA ARG A 529 1.97 -1.13 -11.03
C ARG A 529 3.28 -0.50 -11.47
N ALA A 530 3.56 0.71 -11.02
CA ALA A 530 4.84 1.37 -11.29
C ALA A 530 6.02 0.57 -10.70
N LEU A 531 5.93 0.13 -9.44
CA LEU A 531 6.95 -0.71 -8.81
C LEU A 531 7.11 -2.06 -9.53
N GLU A 532 6.01 -2.70 -9.93
CA GLU A 532 6.05 -3.96 -10.70
C GLU A 532 6.77 -3.81 -12.04
N ILE A 533 6.51 -2.72 -12.76
CA ILE A 533 7.16 -2.45 -14.06
C ILE A 533 8.66 -2.18 -13.88
N VAL A 534 9.04 -1.31 -12.94
CA VAL A 534 10.45 -0.97 -12.75
C VAL A 534 11.25 -2.09 -12.09
N ARG A 535 10.60 -3.02 -11.36
CA ARG A 535 11.24 -4.23 -10.79
C ARG A 535 11.94 -5.07 -11.84
N ARG A 536 11.53 -5.00 -13.12
CA ARG A 536 12.16 -5.70 -14.23
C ARG A 536 13.54 -5.16 -14.59
N ILE A 537 13.94 -4.01 -14.07
CA ILE A 537 15.30 -3.54 -14.17
C ILE A 537 16.16 -4.39 -13.23
N GLN A 538 17.08 -5.16 -13.80
CA GLN A 538 17.91 -6.11 -13.08
C GLN A 538 19.39 -5.72 -13.18
N PHE A 539 20.11 -5.97 -12.09
CA PHE A 539 21.56 -5.93 -12.06
C PHE A 539 22.10 -7.34 -12.30
N HIS A 540 22.92 -7.47 -13.34
CA HIS A 540 23.51 -8.73 -13.77
C HIS A 540 25.00 -8.77 -13.47
N GLN A 541 25.48 -9.94 -13.06
CA GLN A 541 26.90 -10.27 -13.07
C GLN A 541 27.15 -11.43 -14.01
N VAL A 542 28.14 -11.28 -14.86
CA VAL A 542 28.47 -12.22 -15.92
C VAL A 542 29.95 -12.60 -15.80
N THR A 543 30.24 -13.87 -15.86
CA THR A 543 31.62 -14.37 -15.94
C THR A 543 31.91 -14.76 -17.39
N LEU A 544 33.03 -14.26 -17.92
CA LEU A 544 33.52 -14.50 -19.28
C LEU A 544 34.76 -15.35 -19.22
N GLY A 545 34.77 -16.53 -19.87
CA GLY A 545 35.95 -17.38 -20.00
C GLY A 545 36.62 -17.81 -18.70
N GLY A 546 35.87 -17.85 -17.57
CA GLY A 546 36.34 -18.39 -16.32
C GLY A 546 37.16 -17.45 -15.42
N SER A 547 37.63 -16.30 -15.91
CA SER A 547 38.51 -15.40 -15.13
C SER A 547 38.12 -13.92 -15.15
N SER A 548 37.32 -13.48 -16.10
CA SER A 548 36.90 -12.09 -16.22
C SER A 548 35.42 -11.97 -15.81
N SER A 549 35.10 -11.07 -14.89
CA SER A 549 33.71 -10.75 -14.54
C SER A 549 33.31 -9.38 -15.07
N ALA A 550 32.12 -9.27 -15.58
CA ALA A 550 31.47 -8.01 -15.96
C ALA A 550 30.14 -7.87 -15.25
N SER A 551 29.76 -6.65 -14.96
CA SER A 551 28.44 -6.35 -14.39
C SER A 551 27.71 -5.33 -15.25
N GLY A 552 26.41 -5.33 -15.22
CA GLY A 552 25.58 -4.41 -16.00
C GLY A 552 24.14 -4.38 -15.52
N LEU A 553 23.41 -3.40 -16.05
CA LEU A 553 21.95 -3.33 -15.90
C LEU A 553 21.28 -3.87 -17.15
N SER A 554 20.09 -4.44 -16.99
CA SER A 554 19.19 -4.68 -18.11
C SER A 554 18.87 -3.36 -18.82
N GLU A 555 18.55 -3.42 -20.10
CA GLU A 555 18.09 -2.26 -20.85
C GLU A 555 16.83 -1.68 -20.21
N ILE A 556 16.82 -0.36 -20.03
CA ILE A 556 15.68 0.36 -19.43
C ILE A 556 14.73 0.75 -20.56
N ASP A 557 13.55 0.16 -20.57
CA ASP A 557 12.54 0.40 -21.58
C ASP A 557 11.87 1.80 -21.46
N PRO A 558 11.16 2.27 -22.51
CA PRO A 558 10.51 3.59 -22.50
C PRO A 558 9.47 3.76 -21.37
N VAL A 559 8.75 2.70 -21.01
CA VAL A 559 7.72 2.74 -19.95
C VAL A 559 8.37 2.90 -18.59
N GLN A 560 9.45 2.16 -18.34
CA GLN A 560 10.24 2.29 -17.10
C GLN A 560 10.80 3.70 -16.96
N ARG A 561 11.35 4.26 -18.04
CA ARG A 561 11.88 5.63 -18.09
C ARG A 561 10.79 6.65 -17.77
N GLN A 562 9.60 6.53 -18.37
CA GLN A 562 8.46 7.40 -18.12
C GLN A 562 8.04 7.41 -16.65
N ILE A 563 8.11 6.26 -15.94
CA ILE A 563 7.80 6.19 -14.51
C ILE A 563 8.80 7.01 -13.68
N PHE A 564 10.11 6.89 -13.97
CA PHE A 564 11.13 7.68 -13.27
C PHE A 564 10.98 9.16 -13.54
N GLU A 565 10.67 9.56 -14.77
CA GLU A 565 10.39 10.94 -15.16
C GLU A 565 9.15 11.50 -14.44
N ALA A 566 8.04 10.74 -14.39
CA ALA A 566 6.82 11.13 -13.68
C ALA A 566 7.08 11.36 -12.19
N LEU A 567 7.96 10.56 -11.58
CA LEU A 567 8.36 10.72 -10.19
C LEU A 567 9.53 11.72 -10.01
N LYS A 568 10.07 12.28 -11.09
CA LYS A 568 11.24 13.18 -11.10
C LYS A 568 12.44 12.54 -10.37
N LEU A 569 12.72 11.28 -10.66
CA LEU A 569 13.82 10.50 -10.09
C LEU A 569 14.83 10.13 -11.15
N GLU A 570 16.09 9.99 -10.73
CA GLU A 570 17.18 9.55 -11.61
C GLU A 570 17.12 8.05 -11.87
N LEU A 571 17.45 7.67 -13.10
CA LEU A 571 17.57 6.27 -13.49
C LEU A 571 18.78 5.62 -12.78
N PRO A 572 18.72 4.32 -12.47
CA PRO A 572 19.87 3.61 -11.95
C PRO A 572 20.99 3.55 -12.98
N THR A 573 22.24 3.75 -12.54
CA THR A 573 23.43 3.54 -13.35
C THR A 573 24.29 2.43 -12.75
N LYS A 574 25.07 1.78 -13.59
CA LYS A 574 25.99 0.72 -13.16
C LYS A 574 26.94 1.20 -12.05
N ASP A 575 27.58 2.36 -12.27
CA ASP A 575 28.60 2.89 -11.35
C ASP A 575 28.03 3.22 -9.97
N GLN A 576 26.81 3.77 -9.94
CA GLN A 576 26.11 4.06 -8.67
C GLN A 576 25.77 2.80 -7.89
N LEU A 577 25.46 1.69 -8.58
CA LEU A 577 25.18 0.41 -7.92
C LEU A 577 26.45 -0.29 -7.44
N GLU A 578 27.57 -0.14 -8.13
CA GLU A 578 28.85 -0.70 -7.70
C GLU A 578 29.49 0.09 -6.55
N THR A 579 29.35 1.42 -6.53
CA THR A 579 29.85 2.28 -5.44
C THR A 579 29.00 2.23 -4.17
N ALA A 580 27.76 1.74 -4.27
CA ALA A 580 26.86 1.60 -3.13
C ALA A 580 27.08 0.29 -2.33
N LEU A 581 28.17 -0.42 -2.60
CA LEU A 581 28.69 -1.53 -1.79
C LEU A 581 29.57 -0.97 -0.67
#